data_a288a369a9e701a88579f96dd8a1e364
#
_entry.id   a288a369a9e701a88579f96dd8a1e364
#
_cell.length_a   1.000
_cell.length_b   1.000
_cell.length_c   1.000
_cell.angle_alpha   90.00
_cell.angle_beta   90.00
_cell.angle_gamma   90.00
#
_symmetry.space_group_name_H-M   'P 1'
#
loop_
_entity.id
_entity.type
_entity.pdbx_description
1 polymer ?
#
loop_
_entity_poly.entity_id
_entity_poly.type
_entity_poly.pdbx_seq_one_letter_code
_entity_poly.pdbx_strand_id
1 'polypeptide(L)'
;MPHLEIAIVDSNILAAMGLQPILADMIPGVDVRVFNSFDELEAADEGRFVHYFVASRIYFEHAAFFRDGKRRVIVLVNGDLQVAGVPTLNVCQTEKALVKALLAVHRQGHPHGVPRPEARMEAAHERVLSSREVEVAMLLAKGYINKEIADRLNIGLTTVITHRKNIMEKLHARSLADIIIYVVMNGLADVGEL
;
A
#
# COMPACT_ATOMS: atom_id res chain seq x y z
N MET A 1 -22.19 18.50 -13.87
CA MET A 1 -20.73 18.35 -13.75
C MET A 1 -20.49 16.92 -13.32
N PRO A 2 -19.58 16.15 -13.91
CA PRO A 2 -19.27 14.82 -13.39
C PRO A 2 -18.80 15.00 -11.93
N HIS A 3 -19.50 14.35 -11.00
CA HIS A 3 -19.07 14.31 -9.61
C HIS A 3 -17.76 13.52 -9.52
N LEU A 4 -16.75 14.10 -8.93
CA LEU A 4 -15.47 13.45 -8.68
C LEU A 4 -15.68 12.46 -7.55
N GLU A 5 -15.47 11.16 -7.79
CA GLU A 5 -15.63 10.14 -6.75
C GLU A 5 -14.26 9.60 -6.31
N ILE A 6 -14.09 9.42 -5.01
CA ILE A 6 -12.91 8.78 -4.39
C ILE A 6 -13.37 7.57 -3.61
N ALA A 7 -12.64 6.45 -3.76
CA ALA A 7 -12.85 5.25 -2.98
C ALA A 7 -11.84 5.18 -1.81
N ILE A 8 -12.32 4.89 -0.60
CA ILE A 8 -11.52 4.41 0.53
C ILE A 8 -11.86 2.95 0.72
N VAL A 9 -10.86 2.08 0.73
CA VAL A 9 -11.04 0.63 0.88
C VAL A 9 -10.20 0.15 2.07
N ASP A 10 -10.85 0.00 3.22
CA ASP A 10 -10.17 -0.36 4.47
C ASP A 10 -11.12 -1.12 5.40
N SER A 11 -10.71 -2.27 5.90
CA SER A 11 -11.44 -3.03 6.91
C SER A 11 -11.42 -2.35 8.30
N ASN A 12 -10.50 -1.41 8.52
CA ASN A 12 -10.47 -0.56 9.70
C ASN A 12 -11.44 0.61 9.55
N ILE A 13 -12.66 0.42 10.02
CA ILE A 13 -13.75 1.42 9.93
C ILE A 13 -13.33 2.77 10.55
N LEU A 14 -12.60 2.78 11.66
CA LEU A 14 -12.19 4.03 12.33
C LEU A 14 -11.19 4.81 11.46
N ALA A 15 -10.24 4.12 10.84
CA ALA A 15 -9.30 4.76 9.92
C ALA A 15 -10.03 5.34 8.69
N ALA A 16 -10.95 4.59 8.11
CA ALA A 16 -11.74 5.02 6.96
C ALA A 16 -12.65 6.23 7.30
N MET A 17 -13.37 6.16 8.44
CA MET A 17 -14.21 7.26 8.93
C MET A 17 -13.41 8.52 9.28
N GLY A 18 -12.16 8.38 9.74
CA GLY A 18 -11.28 9.51 10.00
C GLY A 18 -10.74 10.16 8.72
N LEU A 19 -10.41 9.34 7.72
CA LEU A 19 -9.86 9.82 6.45
C LEU A 19 -10.93 10.46 5.54
N GLN A 20 -12.16 9.96 5.58
CA GLN A 20 -13.27 10.43 4.73
C GLN A 20 -13.52 11.96 4.84
N PRO A 21 -13.75 12.54 6.04
CA PRO A 21 -13.97 13.98 6.17
C PRO A 21 -12.74 14.80 5.76
N ILE A 22 -11.52 14.32 6.04
CA ILE A 22 -10.30 15.02 5.65
C ILE A 22 -10.21 15.16 4.13
N LEU A 23 -10.52 14.09 3.38
CA LEU A 23 -10.52 14.13 1.92
C LEU A 23 -11.64 15.02 1.36
N ALA A 24 -12.83 14.97 1.96
CA ALA A 24 -13.97 15.79 1.56
C ALA A 24 -13.70 17.29 1.78
N ASP A 25 -13.05 17.65 2.88
CA ASP A 25 -12.68 19.06 3.19
C ASP A 25 -11.55 19.56 2.28
N MET A 26 -10.63 18.69 1.88
CA MET A 26 -9.50 19.05 1.03
C MET A 26 -9.86 19.22 -0.44
N ILE A 27 -10.89 18.52 -0.92
CA ILE A 27 -11.27 18.51 -2.34
C ILE A 27 -12.75 18.89 -2.45
N PRO A 28 -13.07 20.20 -2.62
CA PRO A 28 -14.46 20.64 -2.72
C PRO A 28 -15.24 19.97 -3.84
N GLY A 29 -16.42 19.44 -3.52
CA GLY A 29 -17.30 18.80 -4.50
C GLY A 29 -16.92 17.33 -4.83
N VAL A 30 -16.02 16.72 -4.06
CA VAL A 30 -15.73 15.29 -4.16
C VAL A 30 -16.75 14.49 -3.38
N ASP A 31 -17.16 13.34 -3.91
CA ASP A 31 -17.88 12.31 -3.17
C ASP A 31 -16.90 11.22 -2.72
N VAL A 32 -16.81 10.98 -1.41
CA VAL A 32 -15.88 10.02 -0.83
C VAL A 32 -16.66 8.82 -0.31
N ARG A 33 -16.51 7.69 -1.00
CA ARG A 33 -17.18 6.44 -0.63
C ARG A 33 -16.23 5.51 0.12
N VAL A 34 -16.74 4.89 1.17
CA VAL A 34 -16.00 3.94 2.00
C VAL A 34 -16.50 2.53 1.71
N PHE A 35 -15.56 1.61 1.53
CA PHE A 35 -15.76 0.18 1.34
C PHE A 35 -14.97 -0.58 2.40
N ASN A 36 -15.60 -1.54 3.06
CA ASN A 36 -14.97 -2.31 4.14
C ASN A 36 -14.19 -3.53 3.62
N SER A 37 -14.42 -3.90 2.37
CA SER A 37 -13.76 -5.04 1.72
C SER A 37 -13.52 -4.77 0.24
N PHE A 38 -12.69 -5.62 -0.37
CA PHE A 38 -12.49 -5.61 -1.81
C PHE A 38 -13.77 -5.98 -2.58
N ASP A 39 -14.52 -6.95 -2.08
CA ASP A 39 -15.75 -7.41 -2.74
C ASP A 39 -16.80 -6.30 -2.82
N GLU A 40 -16.93 -5.47 -1.77
CA GLU A 40 -17.80 -4.29 -1.78
C GLU A 40 -17.36 -3.26 -2.84
N LEU A 41 -16.04 -3.03 -2.95
CA LEU A 41 -15.50 -2.15 -3.98
C LEU A 41 -15.77 -2.71 -5.36
N GLU A 42 -15.44 -3.99 -5.61
CA GLU A 42 -15.57 -4.64 -6.92
C GLU A 42 -17.01 -4.60 -7.42
N ALA A 43 -17.98 -4.85 -6.52
CA ALA A 43 -19.39 -4.78 -6.84
C ALA A 43 -19.87 -3.36 -7.20
N ALA A 44 -19.19 -2.32 -6.73
CA ALA A 44 -19.54 -0.92 -6.93
C ALA A 44 -18.64 -0.18 -7.94
N ASP A 45 -17.52 -0.78 -8.35
CA ASP A 45 -16.53 -0.15 -9.23
C ASP A 45 -16.96 -0.22 -10.70
N GLU A 46 -17.60 0.86 -11.13
CA GLU A 46 -17.94 1.09 -12.55
C GLU A 46 -16.84 1.91 -13.29
N GLY A 47 -15.64 2.00 -12.72
CA GLY A 47 -14.52 2.76 -13.30
C GLY A 47 -14.63 4.28 -13.13
N ARG A 48 -15.49 4.77 -12.23
CA ARG A 48 -15.74 6.20 -12.00
C ARG A 48 -14.88 6.84 -10.90
N PHE A 49 -14.21 6.04 -10.08
CA PHE A 49 -13.33 6.58 -9.04
C PHE A 49 -12.04 7.12 -9.65
N VAL A 50 -11.73 8.38 -9.32
CA VAL A 50 -10.49 9.04 -9.79
C VAL A 50 -9.28 8.66 -8.95
N HIS A 51 -9.49 8.34 -7.66
CA HIS A 51 -8.46 7.88 -6.74
C HIS A 51 -9.00 6.77 -5.85
N TYR A 52 -8.12 5.85 -5.51
CA TYR A 52 -8.37 4.73 -4.61
C TYR A 52 -7.39 4.81 -3.45
N PHE A 53 -7.88 5.02 -2.23
CA PHE A 53 -7.13 4.93 -0.99
C PHE A 53 -7.34 3.55 -0.41
N VAL A 54 -6.35 2.68 -0.48
CA VAL A 54 -6.52 1.24 -0.22
C VAL A 54 -5.59 0.79 0.89
N ALA A 55 -6.14 0.12 1.91
CA ALA A 55 -5.34 -0.52 2.95
C ALA A 55 -4.29 -1.45 2.33
N SER A 56 -3.06 -1.44 2.87
CA SER A 56 -1.93 -2.18 2.32
C SER A 56 -2.24 -3.66 2.13
N ARG A 57 -2.91 -4.31 3.09
CA ARG A 57 -3.31 -5.70 3.00
C ARG A 57 -4.20 -5.96 1.78
N ILE A 58 -5.29 -5.20 1.63
CA ILE A 58 -6.23 -5.34 0.52
C ILE A 58 -5.53 -5.09 -0.82
N TYR A 59 -4.67 -4.08 -0.88
CA TYR A 59 -3.91 -3.77 -2.09
C TYR A 59 -3.03 -4.94 -2.55
N PHE A 60 -2.30 -5.60 -1.64
CA PHE A 60 -1.41 -6.70 -2.02
C PHE A 60 -2.16 -8.01 -2.28
N GLU A 61 -3.24 -8.28 -1.56
CA GLU A 61 -4.10 -9.45 -1.82
C GLU A 61 -4.78 -9.38 -3.18
N HIS A 62 -5.14 -8.17 -3.65
CA HIS A 62 -5.81 -7.93 -4.93
C HIS A 62 -4.95 -7.12 -5.91
N ALA A 63 -3.64 -7.35 -5.91
CA ALA A 63 -2.66 -6.56 -6.65
C ALA A 63 -2.92 -6.50 -8.16
N ALA A 64 -3.46 -7.57 -8.75
CA ALA A 64 -3.80 -7.62 -10.16
C ALA A 64 -4.85 -6.56 -10.55
N PHE A 65 -5.86 -6.34 -9.70
CA PHE A 65 -6.88 -5.33 -9.91
C PHE A 65 -6.32 -3.90 -9.83
N PHE A 66 -5.47 -3.63 -8.84
CA PHE A 66 -4.98 -2.27 -8.58
C PHE A 66 -3.79 -1.87 -9.47
N ARG A 67 -3.10 -2.83 -10.10
CA ARG A 67 -1.91 -2.58 -10.95
C ARG A 67 -2.19 -2.54 -12.45
N ASP A 68 -3.43 -2.49 -12.86
CA ASP A 68 -3.79 -2.47 -14.29
C ASP A 68 -3.38 -1.18 -15.02
N GLY A 69 -2.80 -0.21 -14.32
CA GLY A 69 -2.35 1.08 -14.84
C GLY A 69 -3.46 2.09 -15.12
N LYS A 70 -4.72 1.72 -14.93
CA LYS A 70 -5.88 2.59 -15.13
C LYS A 70 -6.28 3.34 -13.88
N ARG A 71 -5.97 2.78 -12.70
CA ARG A 71 -6.37 3.26 -11.39
C ARG A 71 -5.25 4.05 -10.72
N ARG A 72 -5.61 5.21 -10.15
CA ARG A 72 -4.68 6.00 -9.32
C ARG A 72 -4.82 5.54 -7.88
N VAL A 73 -3.91 4.68 -7.45
CA VAL A 73 -3.94 4.06 -6.13
C VAL A 73 -2.95 4.73 -5.18
N ILE A 74 -3.40 5.00 -3.97
CA ILE A 74 -2.58 5.39 -2.82
C ILE A 74 -2.74 4.30 -1.76
N VAL A 75 -1.65 3.67 -1.37
CA VAL A 75 -1.69 2.58 -0.37
C VAL A 75 -1.60 3.16 1.03
N LEU A 76 -2.60 2.85 1.86
CA LEU A 76 -2.64 3.21 3.27
C LEU A 76 -1.76 2.24 4.07
N VAL A 77 -0.85 2.76 4.88
CA VAL A 77 0.11 1.98 5.67
C VAL A 77 0.11 2.43 7.12
N ASN A 78 0.38 1.52 8.04
CA ASN A 78 0.38 1.80 9.50
C ASN A 78 1.75 2.19 10.05
N GLY A 79 2.73 2.45 9.19
CA GLY A 79 4.10 2.76 9.60
C GLY A 79 4.90 3.37 8.45
N ASP A 80 6.20 3.14 8.45
CA ASP A 80 7.13 3.71 7.47
C ASP A 80 7.32 2.81 6.24
N LEU A 81 6.37 1.92 5.98
CA LEU A 81 6.38 1.07 4.78
C LEU A 81 6.39 1.96 3.53
N GLN A 82 7.41 1.79 2.73
CA GLN A 82 7.48 2.35 1.39
C GLN A 82 7.58 1.22 0.37
N VAL A 83 6.80 1.34 -0.70
CA VAL A 83 6.76 0.34 -1.78
C VAL A 83 7.21 1.01 -3.07
N ALA A 84 8.19 0.43 -3.73
CA ALA A 84 8.71 1.00 -4.98
C ALA A 84 7.62 1.09 -6.06
N GLY A 85 7.48 2.28 -6.63
CA GLY A 85 6.52 2.53 -7.72
C GLY A 85 5.06 2.71 -7.29
N VAL A 86 4.77 2.70 -5.99
CA VAL A 86 3.40 2.88 -5.45
C VAL A 86 3.39 4.01 -4.42
N PRO A 87 2.56 5.05 -4.57
CA PRO A 87 2.38 6.07 -3.55
C PRO A 87 1.85 5.44 -2.25
N THR A 88 2.51 5.72 -1.13
CA THR A 88 2.09 5.26 0.20
C THR A 88 1.71 6.44 1.08
N LEU A 89 0.71 6.27 1.93
CA LEU A 89 0.26 7.23 2.93
C LEU A 89 0.25 6.58 4.30
N ASN A 90 1.13 7.03 5.20
CA ASN A 90 1.11 6.57 6.60
C ASN A 90 -0.11 7.18 7.32
N VAL A 91 -1.01 6.33 7.83
CA VAL A 91 -2.21 6.76 8.58
C VAL A 91 -1.94 6.85 10.09
N CYS A 92 -0.82 6.32 10.59
CA CYS A 92 -0.42 6.36 11.99
C CYS A 92 0.51 7.55 12.28
N GLN A 93 0.08 8.76 11.91
CA GLN A 93 0.84 9.98 12.14
C GLN A 93 -0.07 11.10 12.66
N THR A 94 0.51 12.23 13.04
CA THR A 94 -0.29 13.38 13.49
C THR A 94 -1.15 13.93 12.35
N GLU A 95 -2.32 14.48 12.66
CA GLU A 95 -3.22 15.11 11.69
C GLU A 95 -2.50 16.08 10.76
N LYS A 96 -1.66 16.96 11.33
CA LYS A 96 -0.86 17.94 10.56
C LYS A 96 0.08 17.28 9.56
N ALA A 97 0.70 16.16 9.93
CA ALA A 97 1.58 15.41 9.05
C ALA A 97 0.79 14.69 7.96
N LEU A 98 -0.37 14.13 8.30
CA LEU A 98 -1.29 13.45 7.38
C LEU A 98 -1.79 14.42 6.29
N VAL A 99 -2.29 15.59 6.68
CA VAL A 99 -2.74 16.63 5.74
C VAL A 99 -1.61 17.07 4.83
N LYS A 100 -0.39 17.27 5.36
CA LYS A 100 0.78 17.61 4.55
C LYS A 100 1.13 16.52 3.54
N ALA A 101 1.07 15.25 3.94
CA ALA A 101 1.32 14.12 3.06
C ALA A 101 0.26 14.00 1.96
N LEU A 102 -1.02 14.16 2.29
CA LEU A 102 -2.13 14.20 1.32
C LEU A 102 -1.96 15.30 0.27
N LEU A 103 -1.60 16.51 0.71
CA LEU A 103 -1.31 17.64 -0.21
C LEU A 103 -0.12 17.32 -1.14
N ALA A 104 0.89 16.61 -0.67
CA ALA A 104 2.02 16.20 -1.48
C ALA A 104 1.61 15.17 -2.54
N VAL A 105 0.78 14.18 -2.17
CA VAL A 105 0.23 13.18 -3.09
C VAL A 105 -0.65 13.84 -4.15
N HIS A 106 -1.50 14.79 -3.75
CA HIS A 106 -2.35 15.54 -4.69
C HIS A 106 -1.54 16.31 -5.73
N ARG A 107 -0.44 16.94 -5.33
CA ARG A 107 0.46 17.68 -6.24
C ARG A 107 1.20 16.78 -7.22
N GLN A 108 1.54 15.54 -6.85
CA GLN A 108 2.20 14.58 -7.73
C GLN A 108 1.28 14.02 -8.82
N GLY A 109 -0.03 14.17 -8.68
CA GLY A 109 -1.03 13.78 -9.68
C GLY A 109 -1.14 14.71 -10.89
N HIS A 110 -0.44 15.87 -10.90
CA HIS A 110 -0.39 16.78 -12.03
C HIS A 110 0.98 16.66 -12.72
N PRO A 111 1.04 16.38 -14.05
CA PRO A 111 2.30 16.21 -14.78
C PRO A 111 2.95 17.55 -15.11
N HIS A 112 3.39 18.31 -14.11
CA HIS A 112 4.27 19.47 -14.32
C HIS A 112 5.32 19.52 -13.21
N GLY A 113 6.50 19.04 -13.58
CA GLY A 113 7.85 19.37 -13.21
C GLY A 113 8.08 20.11 -11.89
N VAL A 114 8.41 19.36 -10.81
CA VAL A 114 9.26 19.89 -9.75
C VAL A 114 10.46 18.96 -9.64
N PRO A 115 11.71 19.48 -9.69
CA PRO A 115 12.91 18.65 -9.59
C PRO A 115 12.94 17.94 -8.24
N ARG A 116 13.07 16.64 -8.27
CA ARG A 116 13.31 15.77 -7.13
C ARG A 116 14.71 16.08 -6.59
N PRO A 117 14.92 16.35 -5.29
CA PRO A 117 16.27 16.48 -4.76
C PRO A 117 16.97 15.13 -4.78
N GLU A 118 17.86 14.93 -5.73
CA GLU A 118 18.55 13.65 -6.01
C GLU A 118 19.45 13.17 -4.86
N ALA A 119 19.94 14.06 -4.00
CA ALA A 119 20.93 13.74 -2.97
C ALA A 119 20.38 12.98 -1.72
N ARG A 120 19.05 12.78 -1.60
CA ARG A 120 18.45 12.03 -0.46
C ARG A 120 17.95 10.64 -0.86
N MET A 121 18.09 10.29 -2.13
CA MET A 121 17.47 9.07 -2.70
C MET A 121 18.33 7.81 -2.58
N GLU A 122 19.64 7.90 -2.53
CA GLU A 122 20.50 6.71 -2.52
C GLU A 122 20.38 5.90 -1.23
N ALA A 123 20.35 6.55 -0.06
CA ALA A 123 20.18 5.86 1.23
C ALA A 123 18.75 5.40 1.51
N ALA A 124 17.72 6.00 0.89
CA ALA A 124 16.32 5.58 1.03
C ALA A 124 15.98 4.41 0.10
N HIS A 125 16.64 4.28 -1.05
CA HIS A 125 16.39 3.19 -2.01
C HIS A 125 16.84 1.81 -1.48
N GLU A 126 17.83 1.74 -0.61
CA GLU A 126 18.31 0.47 -0.05
C GLU A 126 17.30 -0.21 0.88
N ARG A 127 16.35 0.53 1.46
CA ARG A 127 15.37 0.01 2.45
C ARG A 127 13.95 -0.19 1.90
N VAL A 128 13.70 0.21 0.66
CA VAL A 128 12.37 0.12 0.07
C VAL A 128 12.13 -1.27 -0.52
N LEU A 129 11.13 -1.99 0.01
CA LEU A 129 10.71 -3.25 -0.57
C LEU A 129 10.00 -3.00 -1.91
N SER A 130 10.28 -3.84 -2.90
CA SER A 130 9.44 -3.90 -4.10
C SER A 130 8.08 -4.52 -3.77
N SER A 131 7.08 -4.26 -4.60
CA SER A 131 5.77 -4.87 -4.43
C SER A 131 5.84 -6.40 -4.35
N ARG A 132 6.75 -7.01 -5.11
CA ARG A 132 6.95 -8.46 -5.11
C ARG A 132 7.61 -8.96 -3.83
N GLU A 133 8.52 -8.20 -3.27
CA GLU A 133 9.13 -8.51 -1.96
C GLU A 133 8.12 -8.40 -0.83
N VAL A 134 7.18 -7.44 -0.90
CA VAL A 134 6.08 -7.33 0.08
C VAL A 134 5.17 -8.56 -0.01
N GLU A 135 4.75 -8.98 -1.21
CA GLU A 135 3.94 -10.19 -1.40
C GLU A 135 4.63 -11.44 -0.82
N VAL A 136 5.93 -11.60 -1.09
CA VAL A 136 6.73 -12.71 -0.52
C VAL A 136 6.80 -12.61 1.00
N ALA A 137 7.02 -11.41 1.57
CA ALA A 137 7.07 -11.21 3.02
C ALA A 137 5.75 -11.57 3.70
N MET A 138 4.60 -11.19 3.11
CA MET A 138 3.28 -11.55 3.62
C MET A 138 3.07 -13.07 3.65
N LEU A 139 3.45 -13.77 2.59
CA LEU A 139 3.31 -15.23 2.54
C LEU A 139 4.27 -15.94 3.50
N LEU A 140 5.50 -15.42 3.67
CA LEU A 140 6.44 -15.92 4.68
C LEU A 140 5.87 -15.76 6.10
N ALA A 141 5.24 -14.62 6.40
CA ALA A 141 4.61 -14.36 7.68
C ALA A 141 3.42 -15.31 7.92
N LYS A 142 2.64 -15.64 6.90
CA LYS A 142 1.56 -16.65 6.95
C LYS A 142 2.06 -18.10 7.02
N GLY A 143 3.38 -18.34 7.17
CA GLY A 143 3.98 -19.66 7.36
C GLY A 143 4.21 -20.48 6.09
N TYR A 144 3.99 -19.93 4.90
CA TYR A 144 4.20 -20.66 3.65
C TYR A 144 5.69 -20.93 3.42
N ILE A 145 6.01 -22.17 2.97
CA ILE A 145 7.37 -22.53 2.56
C ILE A 145 7.68 -22.01 1.14
N ASN A 146 8.96 -21.88 0.82
CA ASN A 146 9.40 -21.27 -0.45
C ASN A 146 8.76 -21.91 -1.69
N LYS A 147 8.47 -23.21 -1.68
CA LYS A 147 7.84 -23.93 -2.80
C LYS A 147 6.38 -23.48 -2.97
N GLU A 148 5.62 -23.40 -1.87
CA GLU A 148 4.23 -22.94 -1.90
C GLU A 148 4.12 -21.48 -2.32
N ILE A 149 5.08 -20.64 -1.90
CA ILE A 149 5.18 -19.25 -2.34
C ILE A 149 5.43 -19.18 -3.85
N ALA A 150 6.34 -20.00 -4.36
CA ALA A 150 6.65 -20.09 -5.79
C ALA A 150 5.39 -20.42 -6.61
N ASP A 151 4.64 -21.45 -6.17
CA ASP A 151 3.41 -21.89 -6.81
C ASP A 151 2.32 -20.80 -6.76
N ARG A 152 2.08 -20.20 -5.57
CA ARG A 152 1.06 -19.14 -5.39
C ARG A 152 1.34 -17.89 -6.20
N LEU A 153 2.59 -17.49 -6.28
CA LEU A 153 3.00 -16.28 -6.98
C LEU A 153 3.38 -16.53 -8.45
N ASN A 154 3.29 -17.78 -8.91
CA ASN A 154 3.65 -18.22 -10.26
C ASN A 154 5.07 -17.76 -10.68
N ILE A 155 6.06 -18.03 -9.82
CA ILE A 155 7.49 -17.71 -10.05
C ILE A 155 8.38 -18.90 -9.71
N GLY A 156 9.63 -18.86 -10.15
CA GLY A 156 10.60 -19.90 -9.85
C GLY A 156 10.99 -19.96 -8.36
N LEU A 157 11.27 -21.15 -7.84
CA LEU A 157 11.74 -21.35 -6.46
C LEU A 157 13.00 -20.53 -6.16
N THR A 158 13.94 -20.47 -7.10
CA THR A 158 15.16 -19.65 -6.99
C THR A 158 14.86 -18.17 -6.87
N THR A 159 13.81 -17.71 -7.55
CA THR A 159 13.34 -16.31 -7.48
C THR A 159 12.80 -15.99 -6.08
N VAL A 160 12.03 -16.92 -5.47
CA VAL A 160 11.56 -16.75 -4.08
C VAL A 160 12.74 -16.67 -3.11
N ILE A 161 13.74 -17.53 -3.26
CA ILE A 161 14.95 -17.50 -2.42
C ILE A 161 15.68 -16.17 -2.55
N THR A 162 15.78 -15.64 -3.77
CA THR A 162 16.40 -14.34 -4.02
C THR A 162 15.60 -13.20 -3.36
N HIS A 163 14.27 -13.19 -3.52
CA HIS A 163 13.42 -12.19 -2.84
C HIS A 163 13.57 -12.27 -1.32
N ARG A 164 13.56 -13.49 -0.74
CA ARG A 164 13.75 -13.66 0.71
C ARG A 164 15.07 -13.07 1.19
N LYS A 165 16.16 -13.33 0.45
CA LYS A 165 17.48 -12.75 0.75
C LYS A 165 17.43 -11.22 0.72
N ASN A 166 16.88 -10.64 -0.34
CA ASN A 166 16.76 -9.20 -0.50
C ASN A 166 15.89 -8.56 0.59
N ILE A 167 14.78 -9.22 0.98
CA ILE A 167 13.93 -8.76 2.09
C ILE A 167 14.74 -8.69 3.39
N MET A 168 15.48 -9.76 3.72
CA MET A 168 16.29 -9.81 4.94
C MET A 168 17.37 -8.71 4.93
N GLU A 169 18.03 -8.49 3.81
CA GLU A 169 19.05 -7.44 3.66
C GLU A 169 18.43 -6.04 3.80
N LYS A 170 17.34 -5.74 3.10
CA LYS A 170 16.68 -4.43 3.12
C LYS A 170 16.07 -4.09 4.48
N LEU A 171 15.50 -5.06 5.17
CA LEU A 171 14.92 -4.90 6.51
C LEU A 171 15.94 -5.03 7.64
N HIS A 172 17.21 -5.38 7.34
CA HIS A 172 18.21 -5.76 8.33
C HIS A 172 17.70 -6.88 9.25
N ALA A 173 16.82 -7.77 8.73
CA ALA A 173 16.22 -8.85 9.47
C ALA A 173 17.25 -9.99 9.68
N ARG A 174 17.32 -10.52 10.88
CA ARG A 174 18.20 -11.63 11.27
C ARG A 174 17.49 -12.98 11.28
N SER A 175 16.16 -12.93 11.33
CA SER A 175 15.30 -14.12 11.45
C SER A 175 13.99 -13.93 10.69
N LEU A 176 13.24 -15.03 10.53
CA LEU A 176 11.87 -14.97 10.02
C LEU A 176 10.96 -14.17 10.96
N ALA A 177 11.20 -14.22 12.28
CA ALA A 177 10.43 -13.46 13.26
C ALA A 177 10.51 -11.96 13.03
N ASP A 178 11.65 -11.42 12.60
CA ASP A 178 11.80 -10.00 12.29
C ASP A 178 10.94 -9.60 11.08
N ILE A 179 10.83 -10.50 10.07
CA ILE A 179 9.95 -10.29 8.92
C ILE A 179 8.48 -10.31 9.36
N ILE A 180 8.09 -11.24 10.23
CA ILE A 180 6.73 -11.33 10.79
C ILE A 180 6.38 -10.05 11.53
N ILE A 181 7.24 -9.60 12.43
CA ILE A 181 7.05 -8.34 13.17
C ILE A 181 6.88 -7.16 12.20
N TYR A 182 7.74 -7.07 11.19
CA TYR A 182 7.64 -6.02 10.17
C TYR A 182 6.30 -6.05 9.44
N VAL A 183 5.84 -7.22 9.01
CA VAL A 183 4.57 -7.41 8.30
C VAL A 183 3.38 -6.99 9.16
N VAL A 184 3.35 -7.40 10.44
CA VAL A 184 2.29 -7.04 11.39
C VAL A 184 2.31 -5.54 11.71
N MET A 185 3.48 -4.98 12.04
CA MET A 185 3.62 -3.57 12.39
C MET A 185 3.20 -2.63 11.26
N ASN A 186 3.33 -3.05 10.01
CA ASN A 186 2.92 -2.28 8.84
C ASN A 186 1.49 -2.60 8.36
N GLY A 187 0.73 -3.39 9.11
CA GLY A 187 -0.66 -3.72 8.78
C GLY A 187 -0.82 -4.55 7.50
N LEU A 188 0.20 -5.34 7.15
CA LEU A 188 0.20 -6.22 5.98
C LEU A 188 -0.45 -7.58 6.28
N ALA A 189 -0.54 -7.98 7.55
CA ALA A 189 -1.28 -9.13 8.04
C ALA A 189 -1.72 -8.89 9.50
N ASP A 190 -2.81 -9.55 9.89
CA ASP A 190 -3.28 -9.57 11.26
C ASP A 190 -2.63 -10.70 12.06
N VAL A 191 -2.40 -10.48 13.36
CA VAL A 191 -1.81 -11.49 14.26
C VAL A 191 -2.63 -12.78 14.28
N GLY A 192 -3.94 -12.69 14.08
CA GLY A 192 -4.85 -13.86 14.05
C GLY A 192 -4.77 -14.70 12.77
N GLU A 193 -4.02 -14.26 11.75
CA GLU A 193 -3.84 -14.97 10.46
C GLU A 193 -2.46 -15.64 10.33
N LEU A 194 -1.63 -15.57 11.40
CA LEU A 194 -0.24 -16.05 11.42
C LEU A 194 -0.11 -17.42 12.06
#